data_54190bbb4d7d7924be47319d2ef7243c
#
_entry.id   54190bbb4d7d7924be47319d2ef7243c
#
_cell.length_a   1.000
_cell.length_b   1.000
_cell.length_c   1.000
_cell.angle_alpha   90.00
_cell.angle_beta   90.00
_cell.angle_gamma   90.00
#
_symmetry.space_group_name_H-M   'P 1'
#
loop_
_entity.id
_entity.type
_entity.pdbx_description
1 polymer ?
#
loop_
_entity_poly.entity_id
_entity_poly.type
_entity_poly.pdbx_seq_one_letter_code
_entity_poly.pdbx_strand_id
1 'polypeptide(L)'
;MRIEICQSYEALSLKAKEIVTSELGQHKALTLCAATGGSPTRMYELLVEEASRQPELFSQFTVLKLDEWGGIPMDHPGTCESYLRNYFVGPLQIPEDRYIAFQSDPENPEAECERIQQILDQKGPIDICILGIGMNGHIALNEPAPSLHTDRKSVV
;
A
#
# COMPACT_ATOMS: atom_id res chain seq x y z
N MET A 1 -20.30 -6.90 2.66
CA MET A 1 -19.53 -5.64 2.77
C MET A 1 -19.89 -4.98 4.09
N ARG A 2 -18.90 -4.55 4.88
CA ARG A 2 -19.10 -3.75 6.11
C ARG A 2 -18.85 -2.29 5.75
N ILE A 3 -19.76 -1.40 6.16
CA ILE A 3 -19.65 0.06 5.94
C ILE A 3 -19.60 0.72 7.30
N GLU A 4 -18.61 1.57 7.52
CA GLU A 4 -18.49 2.42 8.70
C GLU A 4 -18.41 3.87 8.28
N ILE A 5 -19.28 4.70 8.86
CA ILE A 5 -19.35 6.15 8.58
C ILE A 5 -18.64 6.88 9.70
N CYS A 6 -17.57 7.57 9.37
CA CYS A 6 -16.79 8.36 10.30
C CYS A 6 -17.12 9.86 10.15
N GLN A 7 -17.13 10.60 11.26
CA GLN A 7 -17.51 12.02 11.26
C GLN A 7 -16.40 12.98 10.81
N SER A 8 -15.16 12.49 10.69
CA SER A 8 -14.01 13.29 10.29
C SER A 8 -12.92 12.41 9.67
N TYR A 9 -12.00 13.05 8.94
CA TYR A 9 -10.81 12.40 8.41
C TYR A 9 -9.94 11.78 9.51
N GLU A 10 -9.80 12.46 10.66
CA GLU A 10 -9.07 11.91 11.81
C GLU A 10 -9.75 10.66 12.36
N ALA A 11 -11.07 10.68 12.54
CA ALA A 11 -11.82 9.51 13.01
C ALA A 11 -11.74 8.33 12.02
N LEU A 12 -11.77 8.60 10.72
CA LEU A 12 -11.58 7.59 9.68
C LEU A 12 -10.18 6.98 9.76
N SER A 13 -9.15 7.82 9.89
CA SER A 13 -7.75 7.40 9.94
C SER A 13 -7.45 6.57 11.19
N LEU A 14 -7.99 6.97 12.34
CA LEU A 14 -7.93 6.20 13.60
C LEU A 14 -8.59 4.83 13.43
N LYS A 15 -9.77 4.79 12.82
CA LYS A 15 -10.48 3.52 12.60
C LYS A 15 -9.73 2.58 11.65
N ALA A 16 -9.16 3.13 10.58
CA ALA A 16 -8.33 2.36 9.66
C ALA A 16 -7.06 1.82 10.35
N LYS A 17 -6.38 2.66 11.17
CA LYS A 17 -5.24 2.24 11.99
C LYS A 17 -5.61 1.10 12.94
N GLU A 18 -6.76 1.19 13.63
CA GLU A 18 -7.24 0.14 14.54
C GLU A 18 -7.42 -1.21 13.83
N ILE A 19 -7.99 -1.19 12.61
CA ILE A 19 -8.16 -2.40 11.81
C ILE A 19 -6.80 -3.02 11.48
N VAL A 20 -5.87 -2.23 10.95
CA VAL A 20 -4.53 -2.71 10.59
C VAL A 20 -3.79 -3.26 11.81
N THR A 21 -3.77 -2.54 12.94
CA THR A 21 -3.09 -2.99 14.15
C THR A 21 -3.73 -4.25 14.77
N SER A 22 -5.05 -4.39 14.67
CA SER A 22 -5.75 -5.60 15.11
C SER A 22 -5.33 -6.82 14.28
N GLU A 23 -5.24 -6.69 12.96
CA GLU A 23 -4.79 -7.77 12.08
C GLU A 23 -3.32 -8.12 12.32
N LEU A 24 -2.43 -7.11 12.46
CA LEU A 24 -1.03 -7.31 12.83
C LEU A 24 -0.88 -8.04 14.17
N GLY A 25 -1.77 -7.79 15.13
CA GLY A 25 -1.80 -8.47 16.42
C GLY A 25 -2.13 -9.96 16.31
N GLN A 26 -2.92 -10.34 15.30
CA GLN A 26 -3.31 -11.73 15.04
C GLN A 26 -2.31 -12.44 14.12
N HIS A 27 -1.76 -11.72 13.11
CA HIS A 27 -0.90 -12.25 12.05
C HIS A 27 0.30 -11.32 11.82
N LYS A 28 1.38 -11.51 12.56
CA LYS A 28 2.56 -10.62 12.52
C LYS A 28 3.26 -10.55 11.15
N ALA A 29 3.20 -11.63 10.37
CA ALA A 29 3.88 -11.75 9.08
C ALA A 29 2.97 -11.49 7.87
N LEU A 30 1.92 -10.69 8.04
CA LEU A 30 1.00 -10.36 6.96
C LEU A 30 1.63 -9.48 5.87
N THR A 31 1.03 -9.52 4.67
CA THR A 31 1.35 -8.63 3.56
C THR A 31 0.30 -7.51 3.45
N LEU A 32 0.74 -6.27 3.63
CA LEU A 32 -0.08 -5.07 3.51
C LEU A 32 0.24 -4.36 2.19
N CYS A 33 -0.75 -4.27 1.31
CA CYS A 33 -0.69 -3.48 0.09
C CYS A 33 -1.05 -2.02 0.41
N ALA A 34 -0.12 -1.11 0.14
CA ALA A 34 -0.17 0.28 0.54
C ALA A 34 -0.41 1.21 -0.65
N ALA A 35 -1.55 1.91 -0.66
CA ALA A 35 -1.84 2.98 -1.61
C ALA A 35 -1.12 4.28 -1.22
N THR A 36 -0.96 5.16 -2.20
CA THR A 36 -0.46 6.53 -2.00
C THR A 36 -1.60 7.55 -2.01
N GLY A 37 -1.29 8.79 -1.67
CA GLY A 37 -2.23 9.91 -1.71
C GLY A 37 -2.71 10.40 -0.35
N GLY A 38 -3.49 11.48 -0.34
CA GLY A 38 -3.91 12.15 0.89
C GLY A 38 -4.81 11.32 1.81
N SER A 39 -5.60 10.38 1.25
CA SER A 39 -6.52 9.57 2.06
C SER A 39 -5.82 8.68 3.09
N PRO A 40 -4.78 7.91 2.77
CA PRO A 40 -4.11 7.04 3.73
C PRO A 40 -3.05 7.76 4.58
N THR A 41 -2.63 8.99 4.25
CA THR A 41 -1.50 9.68 4.90
C THR A 41 -1.62 9.67 6.43
N ARG A 42 -2.74 10.15 6.96
CA ARG A 42 -2.92 10.24 8.42
C ARG A 42 -2.94 8.86 9.10
N MET A 43 -3.49 7.86 8.46
CA MET A 43 -3.44 6.48 8.96
C MET A 43 -1.99 5.99 9.04
N TYR A 44 -1.15 6.26 8.03
CA TYR A 44 0.28 5.88 8.07
C TYR A 44 1.03 6.58 9.20
N GLU A 45 0.81 7.88 9.40
CA GLU A 45 1.37 8.61 10.55
C GLU A 45 0.98 7.95 11.88
N LEU A 46 -0.29 7.60 12.05
CA LEU A 46 -0.78 6.91 13.26
C LEU A 46 -0.17 5.51 13.43
N LEU A 47 0.08 4.78 12.35
CA LEU A 47 0.79 3.48 12.41
C LEU A 47 2.25 3.66 12.81
N VAL A 48 2.93 4.71 12.32
CA VAL A 48 4.29 5.08 12.74
C VAL A 48 4.34 5.45 14.23
N GLU A 49 3.37 6.25 14.69
CA GLU A 49 3.23 6.58 16.11
C GLU A 49 3.03 5.30 16.97
N GLU A 50 2.21 4.36 16.49
CA GLU A 50 1.96 3.08 17.18
C GLU A 50 3.21 2.20 17.21
N ALA A 51 3.98 2.15 16.12
CA ALA A 51 5.23 1.39 16.05
C ALA A 51 6.27 1.87 17.06
N SER A 52 6.26 3.16 17.41
CA SER A 52 7.12 3.72 18.47
C SER A 52 6.74 3.19 19.86
N ARG A 53 5.50 2.76 20.06
CA ARG A 53 4.98 2.22 21.31
C ARG A 53 5.04 0.70 21.37
N GLN A 54 4.83 0.05 20.22
CA GLN A 54 4.75 -1.40 20.08
C GLN A 54 5.56 -1.89 18.86
N PRO A 55 6.89 -1.75 18.85
CA PRO A 55 7.72 -2.07 17.69
C PRO A 55 7.65 -3.55 17.29
N GLU A 56 7.40 -4.45 18.24
CA GLU A 56 7.25 -5.88 17.98
C GLU A 56 6.04 -6.22 17.09
N LEU A 57 5.02 -5.35 17.06
CA LEU A 57 3.84 -5.52 16.22
C LEU A 57 4.20 -5.36 14.73
N PHE A 58 5.19 -4.52 14.43
CA PHE A 58 5.61 -4.18 13.07
C PHE A 58 6.88 -4.92 12.61
N SER A 59 7.36 -5.88 13.41
CA SER A 59 8.67 -6.50 13.20
C SER A 59 8.73 -7.49 12.03
N GLN A 60 7.61 -8.01 11.54
CA GLN A 60 7.60 -9.13 10.58
C GLN A 60 6.73 -8.90 9.35
N PHE A 61 5.87 -7.87 9.31
CA PHE A 61 4.99 -7.67 8.16
C PHE A 61 5.74 -7.18 6.91
N THR A 62 5.17 -7.48 5.77
CA THR A 62 5.67 -7.08 4.46
C THR A 62 4.80 -5.95 3.92
N VAL A 63 5.39 -4.95 3.30
CA VAL A 63 4.69 -3.89 2.58
C VAL A 63 4.82 -4.12 1.08
N LEU A 64 3.70 -4.13 0.38
CA LEU A 64 3.62 -4.08 -1.08
C LEU A 64 3.19 -2.68 -1.50
N LYS A 65 3.93 -2.03 -2.38
CA LYS A 65 3.49 -0.80 -3.03
C LYS A 65 2.40 -1.13 -4.05
N LEU A 66 1.22 -0.49 -3.93
CA LEU A 66 0.05 -0.80 -4.75
C LEU A 66 0.30 -0.58 -6.25
N ASP A 67 0.92 0.55 -6.58
CA ASP A 67 1.15 1.01 -7.95
C ASP A 67 2.36 1.95 -8.03
N GLU A 68 2.75 2.30 -9.26
CA GLU A 68 3.81 3.29 -9.51
C GLU A 68 3.57 4.00 -10.85
N TRP A 69 4.03 5.24 -10.96
CA TRP A 69 4.06 5.99 -12.20
C TRP A 69 5.18 5.50 -13.11
N GLY A 70 4.85 5.16 -14.36
CA GLY A 70 5.84 4.73 -15.35
C GLY A 70 6.61 5.90 -15.97
N GLY A 71 7.87 5.66 -16.36
CA GLY A 71 8.67 6.58 -17.17
C GLY A 71 9.29 7.77 -16.43
N ILE A 72 9.37 7.73 -15.11
CA ILE A 72 10.06 8.74 -14.30
C ILE A 72 11.09 8.09 -13.36
N PRO A 73 12.21 8.77 -13.05
CA PRO A 73 13.22 8.21 -12.14
C PRO A 73 12.63 7.88 -10.77
N MET A 74 13.07 6.76 -10.17
CA MET A 74 12.56 6.28 -8.87
C MET A 74 12.71 7.30 -7.73
N ASP A 75 13.75 8.13 -7.77
CA ASP A 75 14.04 9.17 -6.78
C ASP A 75 13.27 10.47 -7.02
N HIS A 76 12.48 10.54 -8.09
CA HIS A 76 11.67 11.73 -8.36
C HIS A 76 10.61 11.92 -7.26
N PRO A 77 10.44 13.12 -6.68
CA PRO A 77 9.55 13.34 -5.54
C PRO A 77 8.07 13.10 -5.82
N GLY A 78 7.66 13.00 -7.08
CA GLY A 78 6.30 12.68 -7.49
C GLY A 78 6.00 11.18 -7.62
N THR A 79 6.96 10.28 -7.35
CA THR A 79 6.74 8.84 -7.41
C THR A 79 5.95 8.33 -6.19
N CYS A 80 5.22 7.22 -6.36
CA CYS A 80 4.64 6.50 -5.24
C CYS A 80 5.72 5.98 -4.29
N GLU A 81 6.90 5.65 -4.83
CA GLU A 81 8.09 5.27 -4.05
C GLU A 81 8.50 6.37 -3.07
N SER A 82 8.72 7.58 -3.56
CA SER A 82 9.09 8.73 -2.72
C SER A 82 8.05 8.99 -1.63
N TYR A 83 6.77 8.88 -1.97
CA TYR A 83 5.70 9.03 -1.00
C TYR A 83 5.76 7.97 0.10
N LEU A 84 5.80 6.68 -0.25
CA LEU A 84 5.81 5.61 0.76
C LEU A 84 7.09 5.61 1.59
N ARG A 85 8.24 5.92 0.99
CA ARG A 85 9.51 6.07 1.74
C ARG A 85 9.42 7.18 2.78
N ASN A 86 8.78 8.29 2.47
CA ASN A 86 8.67 9.43 3.37
C ASN A 86 7.64 9.22 4.48
N TYR A 87 6.50 8.62 4.19
CA TYR A 87 5.37 8.58 5.11
C TYR A 87 5.16 7.25 5.82
N PHE A 88 5.72 6.15 5.32
CA PHE A 88 5.42 4.84 5.86
C PHE A 88 6.63 3.92 5.99
N VAL A 89 7.22 3.53 4.88
CA VAL A 89 8.30 2.52 4.84
C VAL A 89 9.55 2.99 5.58
N GLY A 90 9.99 4.24 5.31
CA GLY A 90 11.17 4.82 5.96
C GLY A 90 10.98 5.04 7.46
N PRO A 91 9.91 5.73 7.91
CA PRO A 91 9.63 5.92 9.34
C PRO A 91 9.47 4.61 10.12
N LEU A 92 8.89 3.57 9.53
CA LEU A 92 8.78 2.24 10.12
C LEU A 92 10.06 1.40 10.01
N GLN A 93 11.08 1.90 9.30
CA GLN A 93 12.35 1.20 9.05
C GLN A 93 12.13 -0.19 8.45
N ILE A 94 11.18 -0.31 7.50
CA ILE A 94 10.91 -1.58 6.81
C ILE A 94 12.15 -1.95 5.98
N PRO A 95 12.77 -3.10 6.22
CA PRO A 95 13.93 -3.53 5.45
C PRO A 95 13.54 -3.93 4.02
N GLU A 96 14.49 -3.85 3.09
CA GLU A 96 14.26 -4.06 1.64
C GLU A 96 13.70 -5.45 1.32
N ASP A 97 14.06 -6.48 2.06
CA ASP A 97 13.53 -7.85 1.87
C ASP A 97 12.05 -8.01 2.29
N ARG A 98 11.50 -7.01 2.97
CA ARG A 98 10.10 -6.93 3.35
C ARG A 98 9.35 -5.76 2.67
N TYR A 99 9.97 -5.13 1.69
CA TYR A 99 9.35 -4.12 0.85
C TYR A 99 9.29 -4.56 -0.61
N ILE A 100 8.11 -4.76 -1.14
CA ILE A 100 7.86 -5.16 -2.53
C ILE A 100 7.38 -3.90 -3.28
N ALA A 101 8.18 -3.46 -4.24
CA ALA A 101 7.88 -2.23 -4.98
C ALA A 101 8.11 -2.41 -6.47
N PHE A 102 7.21 -1.84 -7.27
CA PHE A 102 7.41 -1.65 -8.70
C PHE A 102 8.49 -0.61 -8.96
N GLN A 103 9.30 -0.83 -9.98
CA GLN A 103 10.17 0.19 -10.53
C GLN A 103 9.36 1.17 -11.39
N SER A 104 9.68 2.45 -11.33
CA SER A 104 9.01 3.50 -12.12
C SER A 104 9.54 3.61 -13.54
N ASP A 105 10.78 3.20 -13.79
CA ASP A 105 11.43 3.27 -15.11
C ASP A 105 12.14 1.94 -15.42
N PRO A 106 11.39 0.82 -15.52
CA PRO A 106 11.97 -0.47 -15.89
C PRO A 106 12.25 -0.52 -17.40
N GLU A 107 13.34 -1.17 -17.81
CA GLU A 107 13.63 -1.41 -19.24
C GLU A 107 12.50 -2.17 -19.96
N ASN A 108 11.80 -3.04 -19.24
CA ASN A 108 10.67 -3.81 -19.74
C ASN A 108 9.57 -3.86 -18.67
N PRO A 109 8.46 -3.10 -18.86
CA PRO A 109 7.35 -3.07 -17.92
C PRO A 109 6.64 -4.41 -17.71
N GLU A 110 6.51 -5.24 -18.75
CA GLU A 110 5.90 -6.56 -18.66
C GLU A 110 6.73 -7.48 -17.76
N ALA A 111 8.07 -7.48 -17.94
CA ALA A 111 8.99 -8.25 -17.11
C ALA A 111 8.96 -7.77 -15.64
N GLU A 112 8.76 -6.48 -15.41
CA GLU A 112 8.59 -5.93 -14.05
C GLU A 112 7.30 -6.42 -13.40
N CYS A 113 6.19 -6.45 -14.13
CA CYS A 113 4.94 -7.04 -13.66
C CYS A 113 5.10 -8.53 -13.33
N GLU A 114 5.79 -9.28 -14.20
CA GLU A 114 6.08 -10.70 -13.96
C GLU A 114 6.95 -10.89 -12.70
N ARG A 115 7.96 -10.05 -12.51
CA ARG A 115 8.80 -10.06 -11.30
C ARG A 115 7.97 -9.90 -10.02
N ILE A 116 7.09 -8.91 -9.97
CA ILE A 116 6.21 -8.69 -8.82
C ILE A 116 5.26 -9.87 -8.63
N GLN A 117 4.66 -10.39 -9.70
CA GLN A 117 3.79 -11.55 -9.62
C GLN A 117 4.51 -12.78 -9.02
N GLN A 118 5.73 -13.06 -9.48
CA GLN A 118 6.54 -14.17 -8.95
C GLN A 118 6.85 -14.01 -7.45
N ILE A 119 7.11 -12.76 -7.00
CA ILE A 119 7.34 -12.49 -5.57
C ILE A 119 6.06 -12.78 -4.77
N LEU A 120 4.90 -12.34 -5.27
CA LEU A 120 3.61 -12.56 -4.60
C LEU A 120 3.25 -14.06 -4.58
N ASP A 121 3.50 -14.79 -5.65
CA ASP A 121 3.27 -16.25 -5.71
C ASP A 121 4.11 -17.01 -4.67
N GLN A 122 5.30 -16.51 -4.36
CA GLN A 122 6.19 -17.10 -3.35
C GLN A 122 5.87 -16.67 -1.92
N LYS A 123 5.49 -15.40 -1.72
CA LYS A 123 5.23 -14.84 -0.37
C LYS A 123 3.82 -15.12 0.14
N GLY A 124 2.89 -15.42 -0.74
CA GLY A 124 1.50 -15.69 -0.41
C GLY A 124 0.57 -14.51 -0.71
N PRO A 125 -0.71 -14.62 -0.34
CA PRO A 125 -1.72 -13.63 -0.67
C PRO A 125 -1.47 -12.28 0.03
N ILE A 126 -2.06 -11.24 -0.53
CA ILE A 126 -2.20 -9.95 0.14
C ILE A 126 -3.27 -10.09 1.22
N ASP A 127 -2.91 -9.84 2.47
CA ASP A 127 -3.82 -9.97 3.62
C ASP A 127 -4.68 -8.71 3.80
N ILE A 128 -4.06 -7.53 3.63
CA ILE A 128 -4.73 -6.23 3.72
C ILE A 128 -4.38 -5.42 2.48
N CYS A 129 -5.39 -4.83 1.83
CA CYS A 129 -5.18 -3.85 0.77
C CYS A 129 -5.83 -2.52 1.17
N ILE A 130 -5.01 -1.48 1.29
CA ILE A 130 -5.47 -0.11 1.52
C ILE A 130 -5.79 0.51 0.17
N LEU A 131 -7.02 0.96 0.00
CA LEU A 131 -7.49 1.59 -1.24
C LEU A 131 -8.21 2.89 -0.93
N GLY A 132 -7.90 3.93 -1.69
CA GLY A 132 -8.70 5.15 -1.75
C GLY A 132 -9.84 5.00 -2.76
N ILE A 133 -10.87 5.81 -2.60
CA ILE A 133 -11.92 5.99 -3.62
C ILE A 133 -11.75 7.40 -4.18
N GLY A 134 -11.51 7.50 -5.49
CA GLY A 134 -11.40 8.79 -6.16
C GLY A 134 -12.73 9.55 -6.23
N MET A 135 -12.69 10.84 -6.53
CA MET A 135 -13.89 11.69 -6.61
C MET A 135 -14.91 11.23 -7.67
N ASN A 136 -14.45 10.59 -8.73
CA ASN A 136 -15.29 9.97 -9.76
C ASN A 136 -15.64 8.51 -9.45
N GLY A 137 -15.18 7.95 -8.32
CA GLY A 137 -15.42 6.57 -7.91
C GLY A 137 -14.37 5.57 -8.40
N HIS A 138 -13.24 6.00 -8.97
CA HIS A 138 -12.15 5.07 -9.32
C HIS A 138 -11.52 4.45 -8.06
N ILE A 139 -11.05 3.21 -8.20
CA ILE A 139 -10.32 2.47 -7.17
C ILE A 139 -8.97 2.03 -7.75
N ALA A 140 -7.87 2.44 -7.14
CA ALA A 140 -6.54 2.33 -7.71
C ALA A 140 -6.52 2.94 -9.13
N LEU A 141 -6.02 2.23 -10.14
CA LEU A 141 -6.04 2.68 -11.54
C LEU A 141 -7.28 2.18 -12.33
N ASN A 142 -8.33 1.71 -11.62
CA ASN A 142 -9.57 1.23 -12.25
C ASN A 142 -10.62 2.34 -12.28
N GLU A 143 -10.88 2.88 -13.48
CA GLU A 143 -11.96 3.82 -13.70
C GLU A 143 -13.34 3.13 -13.54
N PRO A 144 -14.38 3.89 -13.11
CA PRO A 144 -15.74 3.36 -13.05
C PRO A 144 -16.19 2.83 -14.40
N ALA A 145 -16.61 1.57 -14.43
CA ALA A 145 -17.08 0.88 -15.62
C ALA A 145 -18.23 -0.07 -15.28
N PRO A 146 -19.10 -0.45 -16.23
CA PRO A 146 -20.18 -1.40 -16.01
C PRO A 146 -19.69 -2.78 -15.56
N SER A 147 -18.43 -3.13 -15.87
CA SER A 147 -17.76 -4.34 -15.42
C SER A 147 -16.28 -4.06 -15.15
N LEU A 148 -15.74 -4.65 -14.10
CA LEU A 148 -14.30 -4.67 -13.87
C LEU A 148 -13.67 -5.74 -14.75
N HIS A 149 -12.60 -5.37 -15.46
CA HIS A 149 -11.77 -6.36 -16.14
C HIS A 149 -10.93 -7.09 -15.11
N THR A 150 -11.11 -8.39 -14.99
CA THR A 150 -10.44 -9.25 -13.99
C THR A 150 -8.94 -9.44 -14.24
N ASP A 151 -8.42 -8.95 -15.37
CA ASP A 151 -7.04 -9.17 -15.81
C ASP A 151 -6.31 -7.87 -16.16
N ARG A 152 -6.60 -6.77 -15.46
CA ARG A 152 -5.77 -5.56 -15.59
C ARG A 152 -4.52 -5.67 -14.74
N LYS A 153 -3.47 -6.17 -15.34
CA LYS A 153 -2.10 -5.87 -14.96
C LYS A 153 -1.83 -4.43 -15.42
N SER A 154 -2.06 -3.48 -14.55
CA SER A 154 -1.89 -2.07 -14.91
C SER A 154 -0.46 -1.64 -14.64
N VAL A 155 0.31 -1.54 -15.71
CA VAL A 155 1.42 -0.60 -15.81
C VAL A 155 0.90 0.58 -16.63
N VAL A 156 0.83 1.75 -16.06
CA VAL A 156 0.52 2.99 -16.78
C VAL A 156 1.76 3.84 -16.84
#